data_7d53887f9e495ec441186f741088c87a
#
_entry.id   7d53887f9e495ec441186f741088c87a
#
_cell.length_a   1.000
_cell.length_b   1.000
_cell.length_c   1.000
_cell.angle_alpha   90.00
_cell.angle_beta   90.00
_cell.angle_gamma   90.00
#
_symmetry.space_group_name_H-M   'P 1'
#
loop_
_entity.id
_entity.type
_entity.pdbx_description
1 polymer ?
#
loop_
_entity_poly.entity_id
_entity_poly.type
_entity_poly.pdbx_seq_one_letter_code
_entity_poly.pdbx_strand_id
1 'polypeptide(L)'
;MEDGNQATYFAPVKREPIEDVIKKSKVVENLIGVRSFFDSLPNIVMVLNHLRQLVFCNSVLLDLLGIDQFESVLGSRPGEVLGCIHAPEMCGGCGTSESCRSCGAVLAILESLDGLKAYHECRITISADGVKKSLDLGITATPLWIENEQFTIVFINDIGDHKRRLALERIFFHDILNTASSIKALAELLEETTDS
;
A
#
# COMPACT_ATOMS: atom_id res chain seq x y z
N MET A 1 -13.22 20.70 -27.29
CA MET A 1 -12.33 20.08 -26.29
C MET A 1 -13.24 19.61 -25.19
N GLU A 2 -13.66 18.36 -25.27
CA GLU A 2 -14.61 17.78 -24.34
C GLU A 2 -13.83 17.35 -23.09
N ASP A 3 -14.02 18.08 -21.97
CA ASP A 3 -13.71 17.58 -20.64
C ASP A 3 -14.67 16.41 -20.39
N GLY A 4 -14.26 15.23 -20.85
CA GLY A 4 -14.99 14.00 -20.61
C GLY A 4 -15.10 13.79 -19.11
N ASN A 5 -16.30 13.98 -18.59
CA ASN A 5 -16.69 13.61 -17.24
C ASN A 5 -16.53 12.09 -17.10
N GLN A 6 -15.28 11.63 -17.00
CA GLN A 6 -14.97 10.22 -16.76
C GLN A 6 -15.49 9.89 -15.37
N ALA A 7 -16.49 9.02 -15.31
CA ALA A 7 -17.07 8.60 -14.05
C ALA A 7 -15.98 8.01 -13.14
N THR A 8 -15.92 8.50 -11.90
CA THR A 8 -15.10 7.93 -10.85
C THR A 8 -15.98 7.65 -9.64
N TYR A 9 -15.72 6.54 -8.96
CA TYR A 9 -16.40 6.22 -7.70
C TYR A 9 -15.69 6.81 -6.48
N PHE A 10 -14.42 7.22 -6.61
CA PHE A 10 -13.66 7.73 -5.47
C PHE A 10 -12.67 8.82 -5.85
N ALA A 11 -11.40 8.50 -6.10
CA ALA A 11 -10.38 9.51 -6.35
C ALA A 11 -10.44 10.07 -7.79
N PRO A 12 -9.99 11.32 -8.03
CA PRO A 12 -10.05 11.94 -9.35
C PRO A 12 -9.35 11.15 -10.45
N VAL A 13 -9.91 11.13 -11.65
CA VAL A 13 -9.36 10.41 -12.82
C VAL A 13 -8.22 11.16 -13.50
N LYS A 14 -8.13 12.48 -13.31
CA LYS A 14 -7.18 13.37 -14.02
C LYS A 14 -5.75 12.87 -13.91
N ARG A 15 -5.01 12.99 -15.01
CA ARG A 15 -3.57 12.70 -15.12
C ARG A 15 -2.86 13.88 -15.78
N GLU A 16 -1.60 14.07 -15.43
CA GLU A 16 -0.71 14.95 -16.18
C GLU A 16 -0.25 14.27 -17.47
N PRO A 17 0.03 15.06 -18.52
CA PRO A 17 0.74 14.58 -19.70
C PRO A 17 2.09 13.96 -19.33
N ILE A 18 2.52 12.97 -20.08
CA ILE A 18 3.77 12.25 -19.78
C ILE A 18 5.00 13.17 -19.78
N GLU A 19 5.01 14.21 -20.63
CA GLU A 19 6.08 15.19 -20.70
C GLU A 19 6.28 15.95 -19.39
N ASP A 20 5.18 16.26 -18.68
CA ASP A 20 5.25 16.95 -17.39
C ASP A 20 5.64 15.98 -16.27
N VAL A 21 5.19 14.73 -16.33
CA VAL A 21 5.65 13.66 -15.43
C VAL A 21 7.16 13.45 -15.56
N ILE A 22 7.71 13.42 -16.79
CA ILE A 22 9.16 13.31 -17.05
C ILE A 22 9.93 14.49 -16.45
N LYS A 23 9.42 15.73 -16.58
CA LYS A 23 10.05 16.90 -15.96
C LYS A 23 10.12 16.74 -14.45
N LYS A 24 9.03 16.34 -13.81
CA LYS A 24 8.94 16.11 -12.37
C LYS A 24 9.84 14.98 -11.90
N SER A 25 9.95 13.90 -12.67
CA SER A 25 10.90 12.83 -12.41
C SER A 25 12.33 13.35 -12.35
N LYS A 26 12.75 14.16 -13.32
CA LYS A 26 14.08 14.76 -13.33
C LYS A 26 14.33 15.68 -12.14
N VAL A 27 13.32 16.44 -11.70
CA VAL A 27 13.44 17.29 -10.49
C VAL A 27 13.73 16.44 -9.26
N VAL A 28 13.00 15.33 -9.07
CA VAL A 28 13.24 14.42 -7.95
C VAL A 28 14.60 13.73 -8.04
N GLU A 29 14.98 13.25 -9.23
CA GLU A 29 16.26 12.56 -9.45
C GLU A 29 17.47 13.45 -9.28
N ASN A 30 17.36 14.73 -9.59
CA ASN A 30 18.45 15.72 -9.45
C ASN A 30 18.71 16.12 -8.00
N LEU A 31 17.88 15.73 -7.04
CA LEU A 31 18.20 15.93 -5.62
C LEU A 31 19.42 15.09 -5.25
N ILE A 32 20.47 15.75 -4.76
CA ILE A 32 21.75 15.11 -4.44
C ILE A 32 21.55 13.95 -3.48
N GLY A 33 21.98 12.74 -3.90
CA GLY A 33 21.95 11.54 -3.07
C GLY A 33 20.58 10.89 -2.87
N VAL A 34 19.49 11.44 -3.43
CA VAL A 34 18.13 10.91 -3.23
C VAL A 34 18.01 9.45 -3.69
N ARG A 35 18.55 9.12 -4.87
CA ARG A 35 18.53 7.75 -5.39
C ARG A 35 19.30 6.80 -4.47
N SER A 36 20.56 7.10 -4.16
CA SER A 36 21.39 6.24 -3.29
C SER A 36 20.79 6.08 -1.90
N PHE A 37 20.14 7.13 -1.37
CA PHE A 37 19.46 7.06 -0.09
C PHE A 37 18.27 6.10 -0.16
N PHE A 38 17.37 6.25 -1.13
CA PHE A 38 16.19 5.39 -1.23
C PHE A 38 16.53 3.95 -1.64
N ASP A 39 17.56 3.73 -2.45
CA ASP A 39 18.04 2.39 -2.82
C ASP A 39 18.69 1.65 -1.64
N SER A 40 19.16 2.37 -0.60
CA SER A 40 19.67 1.76 0.63
C SER A 40 18.58 1.23 1.56
N LEU A 41 17.32 1.59 1.33
CA LEU A 41 16.20 1.17 2.17
C LEU A 41 15.67 -0.19 1.69
N PRO A 42 15.34 -1.11 2.64
CA PRO A 42 14.82 -2.44 2.28
C PRO A 42 13.35 -2.43 1.83
N ASN A 43 12.71 -1.28 1.92
CA ASN A 43 11.29 -1.12 1.63
C ASN A 43 11.07 -0.56 0.23
N ILE A 44 9.92 -0.84 -0.35
CA ILE A 44 9.52 -0.16 -1.59
C ILE A 44 9.27 1.31 -1.30
N VAL A 45 9.90 2.18 -2.09
CA VAL A 45 9.69 3.62 -2.06
C VAL A 45 9.21 4.09 -3.42
N MET A 46 8.13 4.85 -3.42
CA MET A 46 7.57 5.54 -4.59
C MET A 46 7.45 7.02 -4.28
N VAL A 47 7.73 7.88 -5.24
CA VAL A 47 7.37 9.30 -5.18
C VAL A 47 6.31 9.56 -6.23
N LEU A 48 5.21 10.17 -5.83
CA LEU A 48 4.06 10.47 -6.67
C LEU A 48 3.89 11.97 -6.82
N ASN A 49 3.41 12.41 -8.00
CA ASN A 49 2.93 13.77 -8.18
C ASN A 49 1.55 13.97 -7.52
N HIS A 50 1.03 15.19 -7.53
CA HIS A 50 -0.28 15.53 -6.96
C HIS A 50 -1.49 14.84 -7.64
N LEU A 51 -1.30 14.22 -8.82
CA LEU A 51 -2.30 13.39 -9.50
C LEU A 51 -2.07 11.88 -9.30
N ARG A 52 -1.25 11.52 -8.32
CA ARG A 52 -0.93 10.14 -7.91
C ARG A 52 -0.15 9.33 -8.95
N GLN A 53 0.52 10.01 -9.89
CA GLN A 53 1.35 9.36 -10.89
C GLN A 53 2.78 9.22 -10.38
N LEU A 54 3.40 8.08 -10.65
CA LEU A 54 4.76 7.75 -10.26
C LEU A 54 5.76 8.64 -11.00
N VAL A 55 6.60 9.34 -10.26
CA VAL A 55 7.70 10.17 -10.77
C VAL A 55 9.07 9.64 -10.36
N PHE A 56 9.14 8.76 -9.37
CA PHE A 56 10.36 8.10 -8.92
C PHE A 56 10.01 6.80 -8.17
N CYS A 57 10.88 5.80 -8.26
CA CYS A 57 10.90 4.67 -7.36
C CYS A 57 12.33 4.20 -7.10
N ASN A 58 12.52 3.45 -5.99
CA ASN A 58 13.79 2.83 -5.69
C ASN A 58 13.96 1.48 -6.42
N SER A 59 15.20 0.96 -6.40
CA SER A 59 15.55 -0.33 -7.01
C SER A 59 14.74 -1.50 -6.46
N VAL A 60 14.35 -1.48 -5.19
CA VAL A 60 13.54 -2.54 -4.57
C VAL A 60 12.22 -2.78 -5.29
N LEU A 61 11.57 -1.72 -5.79
CA LEU A 61 10.36 -1.86 -6.60
C LEU A 61 10.69 -2.50 -7.96
N LEU A 62 11.73 -2.05 -8.62
CA LEU A 62 12.13 -2.55 -9.95
C LEU A 62 12.48 -4.04 -9.87
N ASP A 63 13.26 -4.43 -8.86
CA ASP A 63 13.62 -5.83 -8.60
C ASP A 63 12.38 -6.70 -8.35
N LEU A 64 11.43 -6.20 -7.55
CA LEU A 64 10.17 -6.91 -7.28
C LEU A 64 9.35 -7.16 -8.56
N LEU A 65 9.35 -6.19 -9.47
CA LEU A 65 8.60 -6.27 -10.73
C LEU A 65 9.37 -7.02 -11.83
N GLY A 66 10.67 -7.29 -11.63
CA GLY A 66 11.53 -7.90 -12.64
C GLY A 66 11.75 -6.99 -13.87
N ILE A 67 11.79 -5.68 -13.66
CA ILE A 67 11.99 -4.68 -14.72
C ILE A 67 13.29 -3.92 -14.51
N ASP A 68 14.02 -3.68 -15.62
CA ASP A 68 15.31 -3.00 -15.59
C ASP A 68 15.20 -1.48 -15.81
N GLN A 69 14.07 -1.01 -16.34
CA GLN A 69 13.89 0.37 -16.75
C GLN A 69 12.70 1.02 -16.06
N PHE A 70 12.98 2.04 -15.25
CA PHE A 70 11.97 2.83 -14.54
C PHE A 70 10.96 3.49 -15.48
N GLU A 71 11.38 3.85 -16.68
CA GLU A 71 10.56 4.52 -17.69
C GLU A 71 9.30 3.72 -18.06
N SER A 72 9.34 2.40 -17.91
CA SER A 72 8.19 1.53 -18.21
C SER A 72 7.02 1.69 -17.24
N VAL A 73 7.28 2.21 -16.03
CA VAL A 73 6.27 2.44 -14.97
C VAL A 73 6.04 3.92 -14.68
N LEU A 74 6.84 4.80 -15.30
CA LEU A 74 6.73 6.25 -15.14
C LEU A 74 5.32 6.74 -15.52
N GLY A 75 4.71 7.56 -14.67
CA GLY A 75 3.36 8.09 -14.89
C GLY A 75 2.23 7.13 -14.57
N SER A 76 2.52 5.86 -14.26
CA SER A 76 1.53 4.92 -13.75
C SER A 76 1.15 5.23 -12.30
N ARG A 77 -0.01 4.75 -11.85
CA ARG A 77 -0.41 4.83 -10.44
C ARG A 77 0.00 3.59 -9.66
N PRO A 78 0.16 3.66 -8.32
CA PRO A 78 0.70 2.55 -7.53
C PRO A 78 0.03 1.19 -7.76
N GLY A 79 -1.29 1.14 -7.81
CA GLY A 79 -2.01 -0.12 -8.05
C GLY A 79 -1.85 -0.66 -9.48
N GLU A 80 -1.56 0.19 -10.46
CA GLU A 80 -1.24 -0.22 -11.83
C GLU A 80 0.14 -0.85 -11.88
N VAL A 81 1.11 -0.21 -11.21
CA VAL A 81 2.49 -0.71 -11.09
C VAL A 81 2.53 -2.06 -10.37
N LEU A 82 1.76 -2.19 -9.28
CA LEU A 82 1.73 -3.41 -8.48
C LEU A 82 0.81 -4.51 -9.05
N GLY A 83 0.12 -4.28 -10.16
CA GLY A 83 -0.78 -5.27 -10.76
C GLY A 83 -2.06 -5.52 -9.96
N CYS A 84 -2.60 -4.51 -9.25
CA CYS A 84 -3.85 -4.62 -8.53
C CYS A 84 -5.02 -4.93 -9.47
N ILE A 85 -5.80 -5.96 -9.16
CA ILE A 85 -6.94 -6.40 -10.00
C ILE A 85 -8.02 -5.33 -10.17
N HIS A 86 -8.11 -4.37 -9.25
CA HIS A 86 -9.07 -3.26 -9.29
C HIS A 86 -8.57 -2.05 -10.11
N ALA A 87 -7.30 -2.05 -10.51
CA ALA A 87 -6.75 -0.94 -11.29
C ALA A 87 -7.40 -0.80 -12.67
N PRO A 88 -7.68 -1.88 -13.43
CA PRO A 88 -8.30 -1.80 -14.75
C PRO A 88 -9.83 -1.72 -14.71
N GLU A 89 -10.51 -1.78 -13.55
CA GLU A 89 -11.98 -1.76 -13.47
C GLU A 89 -12.60 -0.48 -14.02
N MET A 90 -11.87 0.64 -13.91
CA MET A 90 -12.30 1.94 -14.41
C MET A 90 -11.23 2.55 -15.32
N CYS A 91 -11.66 3.31 -16.32
CA CYS A 91 -10.76 3.99 -17.28
C CYS A 91 -9.76 4.94 -16.61
N GLY A 92 -10.09 5.48 -15.43
CA GLY A 92 -9.21 6.33 -14.64
C GLY A 92 -8.07 5.55 -13.95
N GLY A 93 -8.13 4.22 -13.89
CA GLY A 93 -7.11 3.39 -13.28
C GLY A 93 -7.18 3.34 -11.75
N CYS A 94 -6.04 3.06 -11.12
CA CYS A 94 -5.96 2.92 -9.67
C CYS A 94 -6.52 4.15 -8.92
N GLY A 95 -7.36 3.88 -7.91
CA GLY A 95 -8.01 4.90 -7.08
C GLY A 95 -9.41 5.29 -7.55
N THR A 96 -9.86 4.85 -8.73
CA THR A 96 -11.13 5.32 -9.31
C THR A 96 -12.28 4.34 -9.22
N SER A 97 -12.03 3.06 -8.93
CA SER A 97 -13.08 2.05 -8.77
C SER A 97 -13.78 2.15 -7.41
N GLU A 98 -14.93 1.52 -7.28
CA GLU A 98 -15.67 1.45 -6.01
C GLU A 98 -14.86 0.75 -4.93
N SER A 99 -14.13 -0.32 -5.27
CA SER A 99 -13.23 -1.05 -4.37
C SER A 99 -12.12 -0.16 -3.79
N CYS A 100 -11.78 0.94 -4.48
CA CYS A 100 -10.74 1.87 -4.02
C CYS A 100 -11.18 2.75 -2.84
N ARG A 101 -12.48 2.84 -2.53
CA ARG A 101 -13.00 3.62 -1.39
C ARG A 101 -12.48 3.13 -0.04
N SER A 102 -12.27 1.83 0.10
CA SER A 102 -11.73 1.20 1.31
C SER A 102 -10.26 0.81 1.20
N CYS A 103 -9.60 1.20 0.10
CA CYS A 103 -8.20 0.87 -0.14
C CYS A 103 -7.29 1.77 0.71
N GLY A 104 -6.60 1.20 1.70
CA GLY A 104 -5.70 1.94 2.58
C GLY A 104 -4.59 2.67 1.84
N ALA A 105 -4.11 2.16 0.69
CA ALA A 105 -3.11 2.84 -0.11
C ALA A 105 -3.64 4.14 -0.71
N VAL A 106 -4.86 4.12 -1.26
CA VAL A 106 -5.48 5.34 -1.82
C VAL A 106 -5.79 6.34 -0.73
N LEU A 107 -6.32 5.88 0.43
CA LEU A 107 -6.61 6.75 1.57
C LEU A 107 -5.34 7.44 2.07
N ALA A 108 -4.25 6.71 2.34
CA ALA A 108 -2.99 7.30 2.77
C ALA A 108 -2.45 8.34 1.79
N ILE A 109 -2.50 8.05 0.49
CA ILE A 109 -2.03 8.97 -0.55
C ILE A 109 -2.89 10.25 -0.59
N LEU A 110 -4.22 10.14 -0.51
CA LEU A 110 -5.10 11.31 -0.51
C LEU A 110 -4.89 12.17 0.72
N GLU A 111 -4.78 11.59 1.91
CA GLU A 111 -4.46 12.32 3.14
C GLU A 111 -3.10 13.05 3.03
N SER A 112 -2.12 12.41 2.36
CA SER A 112 -0.82 13.06 2.10
C SER A 112 -0.94 14.24 1.14
N LEU A 113 -1.81 14.17 0.14
CA LEU A 113 -2.10 15.29 -0.75
C LEU A 113 -2.78 16.46 -0.03
N ASP A 114 -3.54 16.17 1.03
CA ASP A 114 -4.10 17.19 1.96
C ASP A 114 -3.07 17.73 2.97
N GLY A 115 -1.80 17.33 2.85
CA GLY A 115 -0.71 17.83 3.68
C GLY A 115 -0.45 17.03 4.96
N LEU A 116 -1.10 15.89 5.16
CA LEU A 116 -0.99 15.06 6.36
C LEU A 116 -0.09 13.86 6.13
N LYS A 117 0.76 13.53 7.10
CA LYS A 117 1.41 12.21 7.10
C LYS A 117 0.40 11.16 7.53
N ALA A 118 0.23 10.11 6.73
CA ALA A 118 -0.75 9.07 6.97
C ALA A 118 -0.13 7.67 6.95
N TYR A 119 -0.72 6.76 7.73
CA TYR A 119 -0.45 5.34 7.68
C TYR A 119 -1.76 4.56 7.60
N HIS A 120 -1.87 3.68 6.61
CA HIS A 120 -2.98 2.75 6.49
C HIS A 120 -2.50 1.35 6.11
N GLU A 121 -3.20 0.35 6.61
CA GLU A 121 -3.04 -1.01 6.10
C GLU A 121 -3.87 -1.20 4.83
N CYS A 122 -3.31 -1.89 3.87
CA CYS A 122 -3.93 -2.16 2.59
C CYS A 122 -3.80 -3.65 2.25
N ARG A 123 -4.91 -4.30 1.93
CA ARG A 123 -4.90 -5.63 1.34
C ARG A 123 -5.15 -5.49 -0.15
N ILE A 124 -4.13 -5.78 -0.98
CA ILE A 124 -4.28 -5.79 -2.43
C ILE A 124 -4.33 -7.23 -2.95
N THR A 125 -5.10 -7.44 -4.00
CA THR A 125 -5.08 -8.69 -4.76
C THR A 125 -4.43 -8.40 -6.11
N ILE A 126 -3.36 -9.13 -6.40
CA ILE A 126 -2.64 -9.07 -7.67
C ILE A 126 -2.92 -10.35 -8.47
N SER A 127 -2.84 -10.23 -9.80
CA SER A 127 -2.92 -11.39 -10.70
C SER A 127 -1.57 -11.57 -11.39
N ALA A 128 -0.90 -12.68 -11.12
CA ALA A 128 0.34 -13.07 -11.79
C ALA A 128 0.16 -14.49 -12.36
N ASP A 129 0.43 -14.67 -13.64
CA ASP A 129 0.32 -15.97 -14.35
C ASP A 129 -1.04 -16.67 -14.17
N GLY A 130 -2.12 -15.89 -14.11
CA GLY A 130 -3.48 -16.39 -13.89
C GLY A 130 -3.80 -16.79 -12.44
N VAL A 131 -2.84 -16.68 -11.52
CA VAL A 131 -3.02 -16.95 -10.09
C VAL A 131 -3.26 -15.64 -9.34
N LYS A 132 -4.33 -15.58 -8.56
CA LYS A 132 -4.60 -14.45 -7.67
C LYS A 132 -3.83 -14.62 -6.37
N LYS A 133 -3.04 -13.62 -6.00
CA LYS A 133 -2.32 -13.54 -4.74
C LYS A 133 -2.74 -12.28 -3.98
N SER A 134 -3.07 -12.44 -2.70
CA SER A 134 -3.35 -11.30 -1.81
C SER A 134 -2.10 -10.97 -1.00
N LEU A 135 -1.81 -9.67 -0.89
CA LEU A 135 -0.71 -9.13 -0.11
C LEU A 135 -1.28 -8.19 0.95
N ASP A 136 -0.83 -8.33 2.17
CA ASP A 136 -1.12 -7.40 3.27
C ASP A 136 0.04 -6.40 3.36
N LEU A 137 -0.26 -5.14 3.06
CA LEU A 137 0.73 -4.06 2.96
C LEU A 137 0.47 -2.99 4.02
N GLY A 138 1.54 -2.49 4.64
CA GLY A 138 1.54 -1.25 5.40
C GLY A 138 2.00 -0.11 4.52
N ILE A 139 1.16 0.91 4.38
CA ILE A 139 1.39 2.06 3.50
C ILE A 139 1.58 3.30 4.35
N THR A 140 2.77 3.90 4.29
CA THR A 140 3.02 5.22 4.85
C THR A 140 3.15 6.23 3.73
N ALA A 141 2.32 7.25 3.72
CA ALA A 141 2.38 8.36 2.77
C ALA A 141 2.73 9.66 3.50
N THR A 142 3.69 10.41 2.95
CA THR A 142 4.20 11.65 3.55
C THR A 142 4.29 12.74 2.49
N PRO A 143 3.71 13.93 2.72
CA PRO A 143 3.83 15.03 1.79
C PRO A 143 5.29 15.52 1.69
N LEU A 144 5.71 15.87 0.50
CA LEU A 144 7.02 16.43 0.19
C LEU A 144 6.83 17.62 -0.74
N TRP A 145 7.51 18.73 -0.45
CA TRP A 145 7.52 19.91 -1.29
C TRP A 145 8.90 20.10 -1.90
N ILE A 146 8.96 20.18 -3.23
CA ILE A 146 10.19 20.46 -3.99
C ILE A 146 9.87 21.61 -4.94
N GLU A 147 10.61 22.71 -4.89
CA GLU A 147 10.45 23.87 -5.78
C GLU A 147 8.98 24.37 -5.89
N ASN A 148 8.26 24.42 -4.75
CA ASN A 148 6.85 24.78 -4.64
C ASN A 148 5.86 23.79 -5.30
N GLU A 149 6.30 22.64 -5.75
CA GLU A 149 5.44 21.56 -6.19
C GLU A 149 5.24 20.51 -5.10
N GLN A 150 4.04 20.00 -4.98
CA GLN A 150 3.69 18.96 -4.01
C GLN A 150 3.88 17.56 -4.61
N PHE A 151 4.58 16.74 -3.85
CA PHE A 151 4.75 15.31 -4.08
C PHE A 151 4.30 14.52 -2.85
N THR A 152 4.12 13.23 -3.03
CA THR A 152 3.88 12.29 -1.93
C THR A 152 4.95 11.20 -1.98
N ILE A 153 5.69 11.03 -0.89
CA ILE A 153 6.55 9.85 -0.71
C ILE A 153 5.71 8.74 -0.11
N VAL A 154 5.70 7.59 -0.77
CA VAL A 154 4.97 6.39 -0.33
C VAL A 154 5.97 5.30 0.01
N PHE A 155 5.94 4.84 1.27
CA PHE A 155 6.67 3.66 1.73
C PHE A 155 5.70 2.49 1.81
N ILE A 156 6.10 1.34 1.26
CA ILE A 156 5.30 0.12 1.25
C ILE A 156 6.08 -1.00 1.93
N ASN A 157 5.46 -1.58 2.97
CA ASN A 157 5.99 -2.72 3.71
C ASN A 157 5.07 -3.92 3.55
N ASP A 158 5.60 -5.11 3.31
CA ASP A 158 4.84 -6.34 3.49
C ASP A 158 4.68 -6.62 4.99
N ILE A 159 3.43 -6.64 5.44
CA ILE A 159 3.07 -6.92 6.85
C ILE A 159 2.39 -8.29 7.00
N GLY A 160 2.38 -9.12 5.95
CA GLY A 160 1.70 -10.40 5.95
C GLY A 160 2.25 -11.37 6.99
N ASP A 161 3.58 -11.50 7.12
CA ASP A 161 4.20 -12.35 8.14
C ASP A 161 3.89 -11.87 9.56
N HIS A 162 3.93 -10.55 9.77
CA HIS A 162 3.57 -9.97 11.06
C HIS A 162 2.12 -10.28 11.44
N LYS A 163 1.18 -10.10 10.51
CA LYS A 163 -0.24 -10.42 10.72
C LYS A 163 -0.46 -11.90 10.98
N ARG A 164 0.21 -12.77 10.24
CA ARG A 164 0.14 -14.22 10.46
C ARG A 164 0.62 -14.61 11.86
N ARG A 165 1.73 -14.03 12.31
CA ARG A 165 2.27 -14.25 13.67
C ARG A 165 1.27 -13.82 14.73
N LEU A 166 0.75 -12.59 14.64
CA LEU A 166 -0.25 -12.09 15.60
C LEU A 166 -1.52 -12.95 15.63
N ALA A 167 -1.97 -13.45 14.48
CA ALA A 167 -3.12 -14.35 14.40
C ALA A 167 -2.86 -15.67 15.12
N LEU A 168 -1.68 -16.28 14.90
CA LEU A 168 -1.27 -17.52 15.58
C LEU A 168 -1.13 -17.32 17.09
N GLU A 169 -0.52 -16.23 17.54
CA GLU A 169 -0.42 -15.88 18.95
C GLU A 169 -1.81 -15.76 19.60
N ARG A 170 -2.77 -15.11 18.94
CA ARG A 170 -4.14 -14.97 19.44
C ARG A 170 -4.82 -16.32 19.59
N ILE A 171 -4.72 -17.20 18.60
CA ILE A 171 -5.30 -18.56 18.63
C ILE A 171 -4.66 -19.34 19.79
N PHE A 172 -3.34 -19.31 19.90
CA PHE A 172 -2.60 -20.01 20.96
C PHE A 172 -3.03 -19.56 22.37
N PHE A 173 -3.13 -18.26 22.61
CA PHE A 173 -3.58 -17.75 23.91
C PHE A 173 -5.04 -18.11 24.20
N HIS A 174 -5.90 -18.04 23.19
CA HIS A 174 -7.30 -18.46 23.35
C HIS A 174 -7.41 -19.94 23.76
N ASP A 175 -6.65 -20.82 23.12
CA ASP A 175 -6.68 -22.26 23.41
C ASP A 175 -6.08 -22.58 24.78
N ILE A 176 -5.01 -21.89 25.19
CA ILE A 176 -4.45 -22.02 26.54
C ILE A 176 -5.46 -21.59 27.60
N LEU A 177 -6.11 -20.43 27.43
CA LEU A 177 -7.10 -19.94 28.38
C LEU A 177 -8.30 -20.87 28.49
N ASN A 178 -8.79 -21.41 27.38
CA ASN A 178 -9.88 -22.39 27.38
C ASN A 178 -9.47 -23.67 28.11
N THR A 179 -8.28 -24.19 27.86
CA THR A 179 -7.76 -25.40 28.52
C THR A 179 -7.58 -25.16 30.03
N ALA A 180 -6.99 -24.04 30.41
CA ALA A 180 -6.81 -23.69 31.82
C ALA A 180 -8.16 -23.52 32.56
N SER A 181 -9.13 -22.89 31.92
CA SER A 181 -10.49 -22.75 32.46
C SER A 181 -11.18 -24.09 32.62
N SER A 182 -11.02 -25.02 31.67
CA SER A 182 -11.56 -26.38 31.75
C SER A 182 -10.92 -27.20 32.89
N ILE A 183 -9.59 -27.10 33.05
CA ILE A 183 -8.88 -27.76 34.16
C ILE A 183 -9.33 -27.19 35.49
N LYS A 184 -9.48 -25.87 35.62
CA LYS A 184 -10.00 -25.23 36.84
C LYS A 184 -11.41 -25.71 37.18
N ALA A 185 -12.31 -25.74 36.23
CA ALA A 185 -13.68 -26.21 36.42
C ALA A 185 -13.72 -27.69 36.87
N LEU A 186 -12.86 -28.53 36.28
CA LEU A 186 -12.77 -29.95 36.70
C LEU A 186 -12.19 -30.08 38.13
N ALA A 187 -11.21 -29.25 38.51
CA ALA A 187 -10.69 -29.26 39.88
C ALA A 187 -11.73 -28.83 40.90
N GLU A 188 -12.52 -27.80 40.64
CA GLU A 188 -13.60 -27.32 41.49
C GLU A 188 -14.68 -28.41 41.67
N LEU A 189 -15.07 -29.12 40.60
CA LEU A 189 -16.01 -30.25 40.66
C LEU A 189 -15.48 -31.42 41.52
N LEU A 190 -14.17 -31.72 41.45
CA LEU A 190 -13.56 -32.76 42.26
C LEU A 190 -13.52 -32.40 43.75
N GLU A 191 -13.25 -31.13 44.08
CA GLU A 191 -13.32 -30.65 45.47
C GLU A 191 -14.72 -30.78 46.05
N GLU A 192 -15.75 -30.38 45.32
CA GLU A 192 -17.14 -30.52 45.75
C GLU A 192 -17.57 -31.99 45.98
N THR A 193 -17.02 -32.92 45.20
CA THR A 193 -17.35 -34.36 45.33
C THR A 193 -16.59 -35.07 46.45
N THR A 194 -15.48 -34.50 46.90
CA THR A 194 -14.66 -35.08 48.03
C THR A 194 -15.11 -34.60 49.41
N ASP A 195 -15.86 -33.48 49.50
CA ASP A 195 -16.35 -32.91 50.75
C ASP A 195 -17.79 -33.44 51.12
N SER A 196 -18.31 -34.40 50.37
CA SER A 196 -19.62 -35.06 50.58
C SER A 196 -19.46 -36.49 51.09
#